data_58fd266fb19201bfa97cfa6b343d8b3e
#
_entry.id   58fd266fb19201bfa97cfa6b343d8b3e
#
_cell.length_a   1.000
_cell.length_b   1.000
_cell.length_c   1.000
_cell.angle_alpha   90.00
_cell.angle_beta   90.00
_cell.angle_gamma   90.00
#
_symmetry.space_group_name_H-M   'P 1'
#
loop_
_entity.id
_entity.type
_entity.pdbx_description
1 polymer ?
#
loop_
_entity_poly.entity_id
_entity_poly.type
_entity_poly.pdbx_seq_one_letter_code
_entity_poly.pdbx_strand_id
1 'polypeptide(L)'
;MKYGIYYAYWAKEWGGDFIPYIPKVKSLGFDILEVACGDLHNQPDSYFTELRRVAKENDIILTGGYGPRPEHNLSSPDLAIVENAFTFYQDIFRKMDIADIRSLGGALYSYWPIDYNNKIDKAGDLERSIKSMRLLADMASDYGITLYMEVLNRFEGYLMNECSEAVIYIEAVNRPNVKILLDTFHMNIEEDSFTEAIKLAGKHLGELHVGEANRKPPRKGRMPWKAIADSLKEIGFDGNIVMEPFVTMEGQVGKDIRVWRDISKGASMEELDRDAAESVAFLRNMMQ
;
A
#
# COMPACT_ATOMS: atom_id res chain seq x y z
N MET A 1 -13.43 10.91 -1.77
CA MET A 1 -12.74 9.61 -1.50
C MET A 1 -13.02 8.60 -2.60
N LYS A 2 -12.03 7.78 -2.99
CA LYS A 2 -12.15 6.64 -3.91
C LYS A 2 -11.88 5.35 -3.16
N TYR A 3 -12.55 4.26 -3.55
CA TYR A 3 -12.50 2.98 -2.83
C TYR A 3 -11.83 1.92 -3.70
N GLY A 4 -10.80 1.29 -3.17
CA GLY A 4 -9.98 0.30 -3.85
C GLY A 4 -9.88 -1.02 -3.12
N ILE A 5 -9.24 -1.96 -3.81
CA ILE A 5 -8.82 -3.24 -3.24
C ILE A 5 -7.48 -3.66 -3.83
N TYR A 6 -6.60 -4.19 -2.97
CA TYR A 6 -5.35 -4.77 -3.37
C TYR A 6 -5.60 -6.15 -3.99
N TYR A 7 -5.06 -6.40 -5.19
CA TYR A 7 -5.30 -7.63 -5.95
C TYR A 7 -4.96 -8.92 -5.18
N ALA A 8 -3.99 -8.83 -4.25
CA ALA A 8 -3.49 -9.97 -3.48
C ALA A 8 -4.55 -10.59 -2.54
N TYR A 9 -5.70 -9.97 -2.36
CA TYR A 9 -6.85 -10.60 -1.70
C TYR A 9 -7.25 -11.94 -2.35
N TRP A 10 -7.08 -12.05 -3.66
CA TRP A 10 -7.40 -13.26 -4.44
C TRP A 10 -6.17 -14.07 -4.85
N ALA A 11 -4.98 -13.46 -4.79
CA ALA A 11 -3.76 -14.07 -5.30
C ALA A 11 -3.04 -14.88 -4.22
N LYS A 12 -2.36 -15.95 -4.67
CA LYS A 12 -1.46 -16.75 -3.82
C LYS A 12 0.01 -16.36 -4.00
N GLU A 13 0.33 -15.77 -5.15
CA GLU A 13 1.68 -15.35 -5.51
C GLU A 13 1.70 -13.83 -5.75
N TRP A 14 2.85 -13.20 -5.48
CA TRP A 14 3.05 -11.81 -5.80
C TRP A 14 3.18 -11.60 -7.31
N GLY A 15 2.62 -10.51 -7.83
CA GLY A 15 2.69 -10.20 -9.26
C GLY A 15 1.70 -11.00 -10.12
N GLY A 16 2.05 -11.18 -11.39
CA GLY A 16 1.21 -11.88 -12.37
C GLY A 16 0.50 -10.96 -13.35
N ASP A 17 -0.61 -11.45 -13.92
CA ASP A 17 -1.44 -10.68 -14.84
C ASP A 17 -2.57 -9.97 -14.09
N PHE A 18 -2.56 -8.64 -14.09
CA PHE A 18 -3.56 -7.82 -13.40
C PHE A 18 -4.77 -7.47 -14.26
N ILE A 19 -4.70 -7.67 -15.57
CA ILE A 19 -5.78 -7.30 -16.51
C ILE A 19 -7.13 -7.94 -16.15
N PRO A 20 -7.20 -9.25 -15.80
CA PRO A 20 -8.46 -9.89 -15.46
C PRO A 20 -9.13 -9.34 -14.18
N TYR A 21 -8.34 -8.74 -13.27
CA TYR A 21 -8.89 -8.16 -12.04
C TYR A 21 -9.65 -6.85 -12.29
N ILE A 22 -9.34 -6.12 -13.36
CA ILE A 22 -9.96 -4.81 -13.65
C ILE A 22 -11.49 -4.91 -13.81
N PRO A 23 -12.05 -5.70 -14.74
CA PRO A 23 -13.49 -5.86 -14.86
C PRO A 23 -14.10 -6.51 -13.60
N LYS A 24 -13.36 -7.39 -12.93
CA LYS A 24 -13.79 -8.01 -11.67
C LYS A 24 -14.04 -6.94 -10.60
N VAL A 25 -13.06 -6.10 -10.26
CA VAL A 25 -13.21 -5.09 -9.19
C VAL A 25 -14.28 -4.05 -9.56
N LYS A 26 -14.42 -3.71 -10.85
CA LYS A 26 -15.53 -2.86 -11.31
C LYS A 26 -16.89 -3.48 -11.01
N SER A 27 -17.07 -4.75 -11.32
CA SER A 27 -18.32 -5.46 -11.07
C SER A 27 -18.68 -5.57 -9.59
N LEU A 28 -17.67 -5.54 -8.71
CA LEU A 28 -17.82 -5.58 -7.25
C LEU A 28 -18.04 -4.20 -6.62
N GLY A 29 -17.99 -3.12 -7.40
CA GLY A 29 -18.30 -1.76 -6.94
C GLY A 29 -17.11 -0.93 -6.48
N PHE A 30 -15.87 -1.32 -6.84
CA PHE A 30 -14.67 -0.54 -6.57
C PHE A 30 -14.39 0.54 -7.63
N ASP A 31 -13.64 1.55 -7.23
CA ASP A 31 -13.11 2.62 -8.11
C ASP A 31 -11.64 2.37 -8.46
N ILE A 32 -10.91 1.63 -7.61
CA ILE A 32 -9.46 1.43 -7.68
C ILE A 32 -9.14 -0.06 -7.66
N LEU A 33 -8.19 -0.46 -8.49
CA LEU A 33 -7.43 -1.70 -8.34
C LEU A 33 -5.99 -1.34 -7.98
N GLU A 34 -5.52 -1.80 -6.82
CA GLU A 34 -4.12 -1.69 -6.45
C GLU A 34 -3.37 -2.95 -6.88
N VAL A 35 -2.21 -2.75 -7.54
CA VAL A 35 -1.39 -3.81 -8.12
C VAL A 35 0.01 -3.81 -7.54
N ALA A 36 0.65 -5.00 -7.44
CA ALA A 36 2.04 -5.10 -7.00
C ALA A 36 2.99 -4.62 -8.09
N CYS A 37 3.82 -3.61 -7.76
CA CYS A 37 4.76 -3.04 -8.71
C CYS A 37 6.13 -3.75 -8.76
N GLY A 38 6.44 -4.60 -7.77
CA GLY A 38 7.76 -5.20 -7.63
C GLY A 38 8.23 -6.06 -8.80
N ASP A 39 7.32 -6.77 -9.45
CA ASP A 39 7.64 -7.65 -10.58
C ASP A 39 7.25 -7.06 -11.95
N LEU A 40 6.71 -5.84 -11.98
CA LEU A 40 6.31 -5.18 -13.22
C LEU A 40 7.49 -4.92 -14.17
N HIS A 41 8.72 -4.78 -13.64
CA HIS A 41 9.91 -4.59 -14.47
C HIS A 41 10.15 -5.73 -15.48
N ASN A 42 9.60 -6.93 -15.23
CA ASN A 42 9.70 -8.09 -16.12
C ASN A 42 8.69 -8.07 -17.28
N GLN A 43 7.69 -7.20 -17.23
CA GLN A 43 6.65 -7.12 -18.26
C GLN A 43 7.05 -6.18 -19.40
N PRO A 44 6.69 -6.49 -20.67
CA PRO A 44 6.94 -5.61 -21.81
C PRO A 44 6.04 -4.36 -21.78
N ASP A 45 6.46 -3.27 -22.42
CA ASP A 45 5.70 -2.01 -22.49
C ASP A 45 4.28 -2.19 -23.07
N SER A 46 4.09 -3.16 -23.98
CA SER A 46 2.77 -3.50 -24.52
C SER A 46 1.78 -3.98 -23.47
N TYR A 47 2.26 -4.64 -22.41
CA TYR A 47 1.42 -5.05 -21.28
C TYR A 47 0.84 -3.83 -20.55
N PHE A 48 1.66 -2.82 -20.28
CA PHE A 48 1.23 -1.59 -19.59
C PHE A 48 0.27 -0.76 -20.43
N THR A 49 0.48 -0.74 -21.76
CA THR A 49 -0.47 -0.09 -22.69
C THR A 49 -1.82 -0.78 -22.66
N GLU A 50 -1.85 -2.11 -22.63
CA GLU A 50 -3.09 -2.88 -22.54
C GLU A 50 -3.75 -2.75 -21.16
N LEU A 51 -2.97 -2.80 -20.08
CA LEU A 51 -3.45 -2.59 -18.70
C LEU A 51 -4.17 -1.23 -18.58
N ARG A 52 -3.54 -0.15 -19.09
CA ARG A 52 -4.15 1.17 -19.15
C ARG A 52 -5.43 1.21 -19.98
N ARG A 53 -5.42 0.58 -21.14
CA ARG A 53 -6.61 0.54 -22.02
C ARG A 53 -7.79 -0.10 -21.31
N VAL A 54 -7.59 -1.28 -20.72
CA VAL A 54 -8.65 -2.02 -20.03
C VAL A 54 -9.12 -1.28 -18.78
N ALA A 55 -8.21 -0.66 -18.02
CA ALA A 55 -8.57 0.17 -16.85
C ALA A 55 -9.47 1.35 -17.26
N LYS A 56 -9.10 2.06 -18.33
CA LYS A 56 -9.89 3.18 -18.85
C LYS A 56 -11.27 2.75 -19.36
N GLU A 57 -11.35 1.63 -20.08
CA GLU A 57 -12.63 1.11 -20.58
C GLU A 57 -13.60 0.69 -19.46
N ASN A 58 -13.05 0.31 -18.31
CA ASN A 58 -13.84 -0.08 -17.14
C ASN A 58 -14.00 1.06 -16.11
N ASP A 59 -13.48 2.25 -16.37
CA ASP A 59 -13.48 3.37 -15.41
C ASP A 59 -12.90 2.92 -14.05
N ILE A 60 -11.72 2.31 -14.08
CA ILE A 60 -10.94 1.89 -12.91
C ILE A 60 -9.64 2.68 -12.87
N ILE A 61 -9.32 3.21 -11.70
CA ILE A 61 -8.04 3.83 -11.39
C ILE A 61 -7.07 2.72 -10.96
N LEU A 62 -5.85 2.77 -11.49
CA LEU A 62 -4.78 1.87 -11.04
C LEU A 62 -3.89 2.61 -10.03
N THR A 63 -3.61 1.95 -8.91
CA THR A 63 -2.59 2.36 -7.93
C THR A 63 -1.56 1.26 -7.77
N GLY A 64 -0.39 1.58 -7.23
CA GLY A 64 0.68 0.63 -7.04
C GLY A 64 1.04 0.41 -5.59
N GLY A 65 1.28 -0.86 -5.21
CA GLY A 65 1.86 -1.25 -3.94
C GLY A 65 3.25 -1.88 -4.13
N TYR A 66 4.18 -1.62 -3.22
CA TYR A 66 5.50 -2.23 -3.23
C TYR A 66 6.14 -2.34 -1.85
N GLY A 67 6.41 -3.57 -1.42
CA GLY A 67 7.37 -3.88 -0.36
C GLY A 67 8.75 -4.06 -0.99
N PRO A 68 9.68 -3.08 -0.87
CA PRO A 68 10.96 -3.14 -1.56
C PRO A 68 11.79 -4.34 -1.11
N ARG A 69 12.36 -5.07 -2.05
CA ARG A 69 13.30 -6.15 -1.75
C ARG A 69 14.58 -5.62 -1.11
N PRO A 70 15.38 -6.44 -0.39
CA PRO A 70 16.64 -5.99 0.23
C PRO A 70 17.59 -5.29 -0.74
N GLU A 71 17.65 -5.74 -2.01
CA GLU A 71 18.45 -5.12 -3.07
C GLU A 71 17.92 -3.75 -3.57
N HIS A 72 16.73 -3.35 -3.10
CA HIS A 72 16.12 -2.04 -3.40
C HIS A 72 15.96 -1.18 -2.13
N ASN A 73 16.74 -1.47 -1.09
CA ASN A 73 16.68 -0.79 0.19
C ASN A 73 17.30 0.62 0.13
N LEU A 74 16.47 1.65 0.15
CA LEU A 74 16.90 3.06 0.15
C LEU A 74 17.55 3.52 1.46
N SER A 75 17.43 2.76 2.56
CA SER A 75 18.08 3.05 3.85
C SER A 75 19.43 2.33 4.01
N SER A 76 19.85 1.54 3.01
CA SER A 76 21.08 0.75 3.07
C SER A 76 22.32 1.63 3.29
N PRO A 77 23.28 1.19 4.14
CA PRO A 77 24.61 1.79 4.20
C PRO A 77 25.48 1.41 2.98
N ASP A 78 25.11 0.40 2.20
CA ASP A 78 25.78 0.01 0.97
C ASP A 78 25.24 0.84 -0.20
N LEU A 79 26.11 1.69 -0.75
CA LEU A 79 25.74 2.57 -1.88
C LEU A 79 25.38 1.78 -3.14
N ALA A 80 25.94 0.59 -3.36
CA ALA A 80 25.61 -0.21 -4.53
C ALA A 80 24.14 -0.70 -4.47
N ILE A 81 23.62 -1.00 -3.28
CA ILE A 81 22.18 -1.33 -3.08
C ILE A 81 21.33 -0.10 -3.37
N VAL A 82 21.72 1.07 -2.89
CA VAL A 82 20.97 2.31 -3.14
C VAL A 82 20.96 2.68 -4.63
N GLU A 83 22.08 2.54 -5.33
CA GLU A 83 22.18 2.78 -6.78
C GLU A 83 21.29 1.78 -7.57
N ASN A 84 21.30 0.51 -7.17
CA ASN A 84 20.42 -0.50 -7.75
C ASN A 84 18.95 -0.16 -7.53
N ALA A 85 18.58 0.31 -6.33
CA ALA A 85 17.23 0.75 -6.03
C ALA A 85 16.79 1.91 -6.96
N PHE A 86 17.62 2.93 -7.16
CA PHE A 86 17.29 4.03 -8.08
C PHE A 86 17.13 3.55 -9.52
N THR A 87 17.97 2.62 -9.99
CA THR A 87 17.86 2.03 -11.32
C THR A 87 16.52 1.30 -11.48
N PHE A 88 16.13 0.52 -10.48
CA PHE A 88 14.84 -0.17 -10.45
C PHE A 88 13.67 0.81 -10.47
N TYR A 89 13.66 1.82 -9.59
CA TYR A 89 12.58 2.79 -9.52
C TYR A 89 12.43 3.61 -10.78
N GLN A 90 13.53 3.94 -11.46
CA GLN A 90 13.47 4.64 -12.74
C GLN A 90 12.72 3.84 -13.81
N ASP A 91 12.98 2.52 -13.92
CA ASP A 91 12.25 1.64 -14.85
C ASP A 91 10.78 1.49 -14.43
N ILE A 92 10.52 1.30 -13.13
CA ILE A 92 9.14 1.15 -12.63
C ILE A 92 8.32 2.42 -12.86
N PHE A 93 8.85 3.60 -12.57
CA PHE A 93 8.12 4.86 -12.79
C PHE A 93 7.81 5.10 -14.27
N ARG A 94 8.73 4.76 -15.17
CA ARG A 94 8.48 4.79 -16.61
C ARG A 94 7.33 3.85 -17.00
N LYS A 95 7.29 2.65 -16.46
CA LYS A 95 6.24 1.65 -16.72
C LYS A 95 4.90 2.06 -16.09
N MET A 96 4.93 2.59 -14.89
CA MET A 96 3.76 3.16 -14.23
C MET A 96 3.16 4.31 -15.05
N ASP A 97 4.00 5.16 -15.65
CA ASP A 97 3.55 6.23 -16.53
C ASP A 97 2.82 5.70 -17.78
N ILE A 98 3.35 4.65 -18.41
CA ILE A 98 2.66 3.98 -19.55
C ILE A 98 1.29 3.45 -19.11
N ALA A 99 1.19 2.85 -17.93
CA ALA A 99 -0.04 2.29 -17.39
C ALA A 99 -1.00 3.34 -16.80
N ASP A 100 -0.58 4.61 -16.70
CA ASP A 100 -1.30 5.69 -15.99
C ASP A 100 -1.50 5.43 -14.49
N ILE A 101 -0.54 4.77 -13.84
CA ILE A 101 -0.47 4.56 -12.39
C ILE A 101 0.21 5.80 -11.79
N ARG A 102 -0.49 6.57 -10.94
CA ARG A 102 -0.02 7.85 -10.41
C ARG A 102 0.31 7.84 -8.92
N SER A 103 0.27 6.67 -8.29
CA SER A 103 0.69 6.51 -6.90
C SER A 103 1.41 5.18 -6.68
N LEU A 104 2.37 5.19 -5.76
CA LEU A 104 3.07 4.01 -5.28
C LEU A 104 3.13 4.05 -3.76
N GLY A 105 2.52 3.07 -3.10
CA GLY A 105 2.49 2.92 -1.65
C GLY A 105 3.36 1.77 -1.15
N GLY A 106 3.62 1.75 0.16
CA GLY A 106 4.31 0.68 0.85
C GLY A 106 5.54 1.13 1.64
N ALA A 107 6.40 0.18 2.02
CA ALA A 107 7.61 0.42 2.82
C ALA A 107 8.77 1.03 2.02
N LEU A 108 8.48 1.96 1.10
CA LEU A 108 9.44 2.51 0.12
C LEU A 108 10.69 3.13 0.75
N TYR A 109 10.61 3.49 2.02
CA TYR A 109 11.69 4.09 2.82
C TYR A 109 12.73 3.08 3.32
N SER A 110 12.46 1.76 3.17
CA SER A 110 13.31 0.68 3.65
C SER A 110 13.21 -0.52 2.71
N TYR A 111 13.12 -1.74 3.27
CA TYR A 111 12.85 -2.99 2.55
C TYR A 111 11.85 -3.85 3.34
N TRP A 112 11.21 -4.77 2.66
CA TRP A 112 10.24 -5.69 3.26
C TRP A 112 10.28 -7.07 2.56
N PRO A 113 10.18 -8.18 3.31
CA PRO A 113 10.15 -8.28 4.77
C PRO A 113 11.52 -7.98 5.42
N ILE A 114 11.50 -7.45 6.64
CA ILE A 114 12.73 -7.14 7.39
C ILE A 114 13.42 -8.43 7.87
N ASP A 115 14.73 -8.51 7.69
CA ASP A 115 15.57 -9.53 8.33
C ASP A 115 16.11 -9.00 9.68
N TYR A 116 15.43 -9.35 10.75
CA TYR A 116 15.80 -8.97 12.12
C TYR A 116 17.05 -9.66 12.68
N ASN A 117 17.68 -10.58 11.91
CA ASN A 117 18.99 -11.11 12.27
C ASN A 117 20.13 -10.12 11.95
N ASN A 118 19.88 -9.17 11.07
CA ASN A 118 20.84 -8.12 10.77
C ASN A 118 20.88 -7.09 11.91
N LYS A 119 22.02 -6.41 12.05
CA LYS A 119 22.14 -5.29 12.98
C LYS A 119 21.25 -4.14 12.52
N ILE A 120 20.35 -3.73 13.41
CA ILE A 120 19.47 -2.58 13.20
C ILE A 120 20.17 -1.31 13.69
N ASP A 121 20.25 -0.30 12.84
CA ASP A 121 20.72 1.06 13.14
C ASP A 121 19.60 2.06 12.79
N LYS A 122 18.51 2.06 13.60
CA LYS A 122 17.31 2.86 13.30
C LYS A 122 17.63 4.32 12.96
N ALA A 123 18.53 4.96 13.71
CA ALA A 123 18.86 6.37 13.50
C ALA A 123 19.63 6.61 12.19
N GLY A 124 20.65 5.79 11.93
CA GLY A 124 21.44 5.90 10.69
C GLY A 124 20.62 5.49 9.46
N ASP A 125 19.80 4.45 9.56
CA ASP A 125 18.93 4.01 8.48
C ASP A 125 17.87 5.08 8.15
N LEU A 126 17.31 5.74 9.16
CA LEU A 126 16.34 6.82 8.97
C LEU A 126 16.99 8.02 8.24
N GLU A 127 18.19 8.42 8.65
CA GLU A 127 18.92 9.53 7.99
C GLU A 127 19.23 9.21 6.53
N ARG A 128 19.70 7.98 6.23
CA ARG A 128 19.97 7.53 4.86
C ARG A 128 18.69 7.49 4.03
N SER A 129 17.61 6.94 4.61
CA SER A 129 16.30 6.87 3.97
C SER A 129 15.77 8.26 3.60
N ILE A 130 15.82 9.25 4.50
CA ILE A 130 15.38 10.62 4.20
C ILE A 130 16.16 11.22 3.03
N LYS A 131 17.48 11.03 2.99
CA LYS A 131 18.31 11.52 1.87
C LYS A 131 17.93 10.89 0.54
N SER A 132 17.78 9.56 0.53
CA SER A 132 17.40 8.81 -0.67
C SER A 132 15.96 9.12 -1.10
N MET A 133 15.04 9.26 -0.15
CA MET A 133 13.63 9.56 -0.45
C MET A 133 13.45 10.92 -1.11
N ARG A 134 14.26 11.92 -0.77
CA ARG A 134 14.23 13.22 -1.47
C ARG A 134 14.52 13.07 -2.97
N LEU A 135 15.53 12.27 -3.30
CA LEU A 135 15.92 12.00 -4.69
C LEU A 135 14.88 11.16 -5.41
N LEU A 136 14.34 10.15 -4.72
CA LEU A 136 13.27 9.32 -5.27
C LEU A 136 12.01 10.14 -5.54
N ALA A 137 11.66 11.03 -4.63
CA ALA A 137 10.49 11.91 -4.79
C ALA A 137 10.65 12.88 -5.97
N ASP A 138 11.86 13.44 -6.15
CA ASP A 138 12.16 14.29 -7.30
C ASP A 138 12.01 13.49 -8.61
N MET A 139 12.56 12.27 -8.68
CA MET A 139 12.40 11.36 -9.82
C MET A 139 10.92 10.99 -10.07
N ALA A 140 10.15 10.65 -9.03
CA ALA A 140 8.73 10.32 -9.13
C ALA A 140 7.90 11.52 -9.64
N SER A 141 8.29 12.72 -9.26
CA SER A 141 7.64 13.97 -9.69
C SER A 141 7.70 14.18 -11.20
N ASP A 142 8.80 13.75 -11.86
CA ASP A 142 8.95 13.83 -13.33
C ASP A 142 7.88 13.00 -14.07
N TYR A 143 7.31 12.01 -13.39
CA TYR A 143 6.23 11.14 -13.90
C TYR A 143 4.85 11.47 -13.29
N GLY A 144 4.76 12.52 -12.47
CA GLY A 144 3.52 12.87 -11.76
C GLY A 144 3.06 11.82 -10.75
N ILE A 145 4.01 11.07 -10.16
CA ILE A 145 3.76 9.99 -9.21
C ILE A 145 3.86 10.52 -7.78
N THR A 146 2.85 10.22 -6.96
CA THR A 146 2.86 10.42 -5.51
C THR A 146 3.33 9.15 -4.81
N LEU A 147 4.21 9.29 -3.82
CA LEU A 147 4.74 8.20 -3.01
C LEU A 147 4.04 8.18 -1.66
N TYR A 148 3.49 7.04 -1.27
CA TYR A 148 2.81 6.84 0.01
C TYR A 148 3.67 5.97 0.94
N MET A 149 4.11 6.55 2.06
CA MET A 149 4.94 5.88 3.07
C MET A 149 4.03 5.13 4.03
N GLU A 150 4.02 3.82 3.95
CA GLU A 150 3.22 2.98 4.81
C GLU A 150 3.82 2.86 6.21
N VAL A 151 3.00 3.14 7.22
CA VAL A 151 3.38 2.98 8.63
C VAL A 151 3.13 1.53 9.05
N LEU A 152 4.20 0.76 9.21
CA LEU A 152 4.14 -0.67 9.49
C LEU A 152 4.24 -0.97 10.98
N ASN A 153 3.60 -2.06 11.43
CA ASN A 153 3.79 -2.56 12.77
C ASN A 153 5.23 -3.07 13.01
N ARG A 154 5.65 -3.16 14.28
CA ARG A 154 7.00 -3.57 14.72
C ARG A 154 7.44 -4.96 14.29
N PHE A 155 6.52 -5.81 13.83
CA PHE A 155 6.84 -7.16 13.34
C PHE A 155 7.15 -7.17 11.85
N GLU A 156 6.84 -6.08 11.15
CA GLU A 156 7.01 -5.94 9.71
C GLU A 156 7.94 -4.80 9.31
N GLY A 157 8.17 -3.82 10.19
CA GLY A 157 9.07 -2.70 9.99
C GLY A 157 9.66 -2.18 11.29
N TYR A 158 10.70 -1.35 11.22
CA TYR A 158 11.32 -0.74 12.41
C TYR A 158 11.58 0.76 12.27
N LEU A 159 11.49 1.33 11.07
CA LEU A 159 11.82 2.76 10.87
C LEU A 159 10.69 3.69 11.28
N MET A 160 9.45 3.31 10.96
CA MET A 160 8.25 4.08 11.31
C MET A 160 7.16 3.10 11.74
N ASN A 161 6.81 3.12 13.02
CA ASN A 161 5.80 2.22 13.58
C ASN A 161 4.53 2.93 14.00
N GLU A 162 4.56 4.24 14.19
CA GLU A 162 3.38 5.05 14.51
C GLU A 162 3.31 6.31 13.65
N CYS A 163 2.13 6.90 13.57
CA CYS A 163 1.87 8.09 12.76
C CYS A 163 2.78 9.27 13.13
N SER A 164 3.15 9.42 14.40
CA SER A 164 4.02 10.49 14.85
C SER A 164 5.41 10.42 14.22
N GLU A 165 5.98 9.22 14.09
CA GLU A 165 7.26 9.00 13.40
C GLU A 165 7.13 9.29 11.90
N ALA A 166 6.00 8.91 11.28
CA ALA A 166 5.74 9.18 9.88
C ALA A 166 5.61 10.67 9.57
N VAL A 167 4.95 11.45 10.44
CA VAL A 167 4.85 12.91 10.29
C VAL A 167 6.25 13.53 10.33
N ILE A 168 7.08 13.17 11.31
CA ILE A 168 8.47 13.64 11.41
C ILE A 168 9.26 13.29 10.14
N TYR A 169 9.09 12.08 9.62
CA TYR A 169 9.75 11.62 8.40
C TYR A 169 9.33 12.46 7.18
N ILE A 170 8.01 12.62 6.96
CA ILE A 170 7.47 13.38 5.82
C ILE A 170 7.93 14.84 5.86
N GLU A 171 7.91 15.47 7.05
CA GLU A 171 8.41 16.83 7.22
C GLU A 171 9.91 16.94 6.96
N ALA A 172 10.70 15.95 7.39
CA ALA A 172 12.12 15.89 7.11
C ALA A 172 12.42 15.66 5.62
N VAL A 173 11.67 14.83 4.93
CA VAL A 173 11.78 14.64 3.47
C VAL A 173 11.45 15.94 2.73
N ASN A 174 10.41 16.64 3.15
CA ASN A 174 9.98 17.93 2.60
C ASN A 174 9.81 17.91 1.08
N ARG A 175 8.97 16.98 0.59
CA ARG A 175 8.55 16.90 -0.81
C ARG A 175 7.03 16.79 -0.90
N PRO A 176 6.35 17.59 -1.77
CA PRO A 176 4.88 17.66 -1.81
C PRO A 176 4.23 16.35 -2.29
N ASN A 177 4.95 15.55 -3.07
CA ASN A 177 4.51 14.26 -3.59
C ASN A 177 4.89 13.07 -2.70
N VAL A 178 5.31 13.30 -1.44
CA VAL A 178 5.51 12.25 -0.44
C VAL A 178 4.47 12.42 0.66
N LYS A 179 3.66 11.38 0.88
CA LYS A 179 2.52 11.39 1.79
C LYS A 179 2.56 10.17 2.69
N ILE A 180 1.73 10.17 3.72
CA ILE A 180 1.56 9.05 4.65
C ILE A 180 0.49 8.11 4.10
N LEU A 181 0.75 6.81 4.22
CA LEU A 181 -0.22 5.74 4.14
C LEU A 181 -0.37 5.15 5.54
N LEU A 182 -1.57 5.19 6.09
CA LEU A 182 -1.92 4.48 7.33
C LEU A 182 -2.68 3.20 6.97
N ASP A 183 -2.41 2.10 7.70
CA ASP A 183 -3.17 0.86 7.58
C ASP A 183 -3.82 0.51 8.93
N THR A 184 -5.12 0.29 8.92
CA THR A 184 -5.90 -0.02 10.12
C THR A 184 -5.42 -1.28 10.84
N PHE A 185 -4.86 -2.27 10.13
CA PHE A 185 -4.26 -3.45 10.74
C PHE A 185 -2.99 -3.09 11.54
N HIS A 186 -2.10 -2.29 10.97
CA HIS A 186 -0.87 -1.85 11.63
C HIS A 186 -1.19 -0.90 12.79
N MET A 187 -2.08 0.06 12.58
CA MET A 187 -2.55 0.98 13.62
C MET A 187 -3.14 0.25 14.83
N ASN A 188 -3.88 -0.86 14.62
CA ASN A 188 -4.46 -1.65 15.71
C ASN A 188 -3.40 -2.29 16.65
N ILE A 189 -2.14 -2.37 16.19
CA ILE A 189 -1.04 -2.93 16.97
C ILE A 189 -0.25 -1.81 17.67
N GLU A 190 -0.03 -0.69 17.00
CA GLU A 190 0.94 0.33 17.40
C GLU A 190 0.30 1.59 17.98
N GLU A 191 -0.87 2.00 17.47
CA GLU A 191 -1.47 3.28 17.87
C GLU A 191 -2.34 3.12 19.12
N ASP A 192 -2.20 4.03 20.06
CA ASP A 192 -3.08 4.12 21.22
C ASP A 192 -4.50 4.56 20.83
N SER A 193 -4.63 5.31 19.72
CA SER A 193 -5.90 5.84 19.23
C SER A 193 -5.90 6.03 17.72
N PHE A 194 -6.81 5.36 17.03
CA PHE A 194 -7.05 5.60 15.58
C PHE A 194 -7.40 7.07 15.30
N THR A 195 -8.23 7.66 16.14
CA THR A 195 -8.68 9.04 15.99
C THR A 195 -7.53 10.02 16.06
N GLU A 196 -6.68 9.92 17.07
CA GLU A 196 -5.56 10.84 17.25
C GLU A 196 -4.51 10.65 16.16
N ALA A 197 -4.21 9.41 15.76
CA ALA A 197 -3.28 9.14 14.66
C ALA A 197 -3.76 9.72 13.32
N ILE A 198 -5.04 9.54 12.96
CA ILE A 198 -5.61 10.11 11.73
C ILE A 198 -5.58 11.64 11.76
N LYS A 199 -5.94 12.26 12.91
CA LYS A 199 -5.88 13.71 13.08
C LYS A 199 -4.47 14.26 12.99
N LEU A 200 -3.49 13.54 13.57
CA LEU A 200 -2.08 13.90 13.50
C LEU A 200 -1.55 13.83 12.07
N ALA A 201 -1.89 12.79 11.31
CA ALA A 201 -1.54 12.70 9.90
C ALA A 201 -2.11 13.89 9.10
N GLY A 202 -3.36 14.27 9.35
CA GLY A 202 -4.00 15.45 8.80
C GLY A 202 -3.80 15.58 7.28
N LYS A 203 -3.26 16.72 6.82
CA LYS A 203 -2.97 16.99 5.39
C LYS A 203 -1.90 16.08 4.76
N HIS A 204 -1.12 15.39 5.59
CA HIS A 204 -0.08 14.47 5.12
C HIS A 204 -0.64 13.09 4.77
N LEU A 205 -1.86 12.74 5.25
CA LEU A 205 -2.51 11.50 4.87
C LEU A 205 -2.90 11.52 3.39
N GLY A 206 -2.39 10.58 2.62
CA GLY A 206 -2.69 10.44 1.19
C GLY A 206 -3.54 9.22 0.88
N GLU A 207 -3.33 8.14 1.63
CA GLU A 207 -4.02 6.88 1.45
C GLU A 207 -4.27 6.20 2.79
N LEU A 208 -5.38 5.46 2.89
CA LEU A 208 -5.69 4.61 4.03
C LEU A 208 -5.92 3.18 3.55
N HIS A 209 -5.07 2.24 3.98
CA HIS A 209 -5.34 0.82 3.85
C HIS A 209 -6.30 0.37 4.94
N VAL A 210 -7.28 -0.45 4.56
CA VAL A 210 -8.34 -0.86 5.47
C VAL A 210 -8.53 -2.38 5.48
N GLY A 211 -8.50 -2.93 6.67
CA GLY A 211 -8.78 -4.31 6.98
C GLY A 211 -9.18 -4.45 8.44
N GLU A 212 -9.68 -5.61 8.81
CA GLU A 212 -9.91 -5.92 10.22
C GLU A 212 -8.60 -6.27 10.92
N ALA A 213 -8.60 -6.24 12.26
CA ALA A 213 -7.44 -6.58 13.10
C ALA A 213 -6.84 -7.98 12.84
N ASN A 214 -7.48 -8.81 12.05
CA ASN A 214 -7.04 -10.14 11.64
C ASN A 214 -6.95 -10.29 10.12
N ARG A 215 -6.75 -9.18 9.40
CA ARG A 215 -6.63 -9.13 7.93
C ARG A 215 -7.90 -9.59 7.16
N LYS A 216 -9.07 -9.71 7.81
CA LYS A 216 -10.33 -9.92 7.09
C LYS A 216 -10.79 -8.65 6.38
N PRO A 217 -11.65 -8.78 5.36
CA PRO A 217 -12.34 -7.62 4.80
C PRO A 217 -13.09 -6.81 5.88
N PRO A 218 -13.17 -5.48 5.75
CA PRO A 218 -13.91 -4.61 6.67
C PRO A 218 -15.33 -5.11 6.95
N ARG A 219 -15.88 -4.81 8.15
CA ARG A 219 -17.19 -5.27 8.62
C ARG A 219 -17.21 -6.67 9.29
N LYS A 220 -16.19 -7.48 9.08
CA LYS A 220 -16.16 -8.87 9.60
C LYS A 220 -15.40 -9.02 10.92
N GLY A 221 -15.09 -7.94 11.61
CA GLY A 221 -14.32 -7.92 12.83
C GLY A 221 -14.76 -6.85 13.83
N ARG A 222 -13.80 -6.17 14.43
CA ARG A 222 -14.02 -5.26 15.56
C ARG A 222 -13.36 -3.88 15.41
N MET A 223 -12.95 -3.51 14.22
CA MET A 223 -12.35 -2.20 13.99
C MET A 223 -13.36 -1.09 14.32
N PRO A 224 -12.92 0.03 14.90
CA PRO A 224 -13.80 1.13 15.30
C PRO A 224 -14.18 2.01 14.08
N TRP A 225 -14.83 1.41 13.08
CA TRP A 225 -15.11 2.02 11.77
C TRP A 225 -15.77 3.39 11.86
N LYS A 226 -16.69 3.56 12.84
CA LYS A 226 -17.34 4.87 13.01
C LYS A 226 -16.34 5.95 13.46
N ALA A 227 -15.46 5.65 14.41
CA ALA A 227 -14.46 6.59 14.89
C ALA A 227 -13.44 6.94 13.77
N ILE A 228 -13.03 5.93 12.98
CA ILE A 228 -12.17 6.13 11.80
C ILE A 228 -12.86 7.06 10.80
N ALA A 229 -14.12 6.78 10.44
CA ALA A 229 -14.88 7.58 9.49
C ALA A 229 -15.06 9.03 9.97
N ASP A 230 -15.42 9.22 11.23
CA ASP A 230 -15.59 10.55 11.81
C ASP A 230 -14.26 11.34 11.78
N SER A 231 -13.13 10.69 12.06
CA SER A 231 -11.81 11.32 12.03
C SER A 231 -11.37 11.71 10.62
N LEU A 232 -11.62 10.87 9.61
CA LEU A 232 -11.35 11.19 8.21
C LEU A 232 -12.18 12.40 7.74
N LYS A 233 -13.45 12.48 8.16
CA LYS A 233 -14.32 13.64 7.87
C LYS A 233 -13.80 14.91 8.54
N GLU A 234 -13.36 14.81 9.80
CA GLU A 234 -12.85 15.95 10.56
C GLU A 234 -11.62 16.58 9.91
N ILE A 235 -10.71 15.77 9.35
CA ILE A 235 -9.53 16.27 8.64
C ILE A 235 -9.80 16.62 7.17
N GLY A 236 -11.04 16.43 6.68
CA GLY A 236 -11.40 16.68 5.29
C GLY A 236 -10.70 15.75 4.30
N PHE A 237 -10.45 14.49 4.68
CA PHE A 237 -9.76 13.52 3.83
C PHE A 237 -10.55 13.24 2.54
N ASP A 238 -9.87 13.36 1.40
CA ASP A 238 -10.43 13.06 0.06
C ASP A 238 -9.50 12.15 -0.77
N GLY A 239 -8.66 11.37 -0.09
CA GLY A 239 -7.73 10.43 -0.71
C GLY A 239 -8.36 9.07 -1.02
N ASN A 240 -7.49 8.08 -1.19
CA ASN A 240 -7.86 6.70 -1.47
C ASN A 240 -8.08 5.91 -0.19
N ILE A 241 -9.10 5.04 -0.20
CA ILE A 241 -9.34 4.02 0.82
C ILE A 241 -9.23 2.67 0.13
N VAL A 242 -8.16 1.93 0.38
CA VAL A 242 -7.86 0.67 -0.28
C VAL A 242 -7.99 -0.49 0.69
N MET A 243 -8.84 -1.45 0.37
CA MET A 243 -8.94 -2.69 1.15
C MET A 243 -7.70 -3.55 0.91
N GLU A 244 -7.06 -3.98 2.01
CA GLU A 244 -5.90 -4.86 1.98
C GLU A 244 -6.10 -6.10 2.88
N PRO A 245 -7.09 -6.94 2.60
CA PRO A 245 -7.29 -8.16 3.35
C PRO A 245 -6.41 -9.31 2.84
N PHE A 246 -5.95 -10.15 3.78
CA PHE A 246 -5.19 -11.36 3.48
C PHE A 246 -5.81 -12.52 4.26
N VAL A 247 -6.54 -13.40 3.58
CA VAL A 247 -7.36 -14.42 4.23
C VAL A 247 -6.93 -15.85 3.94
N THR A 248 -6.09 -16.06 2.91
CA THR A 248 -5.62 -17.39 2.50
C THR A 248 -4.19 -17.64 3.00
N MET A 249 -3.91 -18.88 3.40
CA MET A 249 -2.58 -19.28 3.91
C MET A 249 -1.65 -19.82 2.82
N GLU A 250 -2.14 -19.93 1.59
CA GLU A 250 -1.42 -20.57 0.51
C GLU A 250 -0.49 -19.61 -0.24
N GLY A 251 0.52 -20.19 -0.90
CA GLY A 251 1.46 -19.49 -1.77
C GLY A 251 2.44 -18.56 -1.05
N GLN A 252 3.16 -17.76 -1.83
CA GLN A 252 4.15 -16.84 -1.28
C GLN A 252 3.49 -15.66 -0.54
N VAL A 253 2.33 -15.19 -1.00
CA VAL A 253 1.57 -14.13 -0.31
C VAL A 253 1.24 -14.56 1.12
N GLY A 254 0.59 -15.71 1.31
CA GLY A 254 0.23 -16.20 2.64
C GLY A 254 1.44 -16.39 3.55
N LYS A 255 2.57 -16.85 2.99
CA LYS A 255 3.82 -17.05 3.72
C LYS A 255 4.44 -15.73 4.19
N ASP A 256 4.55 -14.73 3.31
CA ASP A 256 5.21 -13.47 3.63
C ASP A 256 4.37 -12.63 4.61
N ILE A 257 3.04 -12.66 4.46
CA ILE A 257 2.08 -12.04 5.39
C ILE A 257 1.90 -12.86 6.68
N ARG A 258 2.50 -14.05 6.76
CA ARG A 258 2.43 -14.95 7.93
C ARG A 258 1.01 -15.40 8.28
N VAL A 259 0.20 -15.69 7.27
CA VAL A 259 -1.13 -16.27 7.44
C VAL A 259 -0.98 -17.80 7.60
N TRP A 260 -0.90 -18.28 8.83
CA TRP A 260 -0.63 -19.70 9.15
C TRP A 260 -1.92 -20.52 9.35
N ARG A 261 -3.06 -19.95 9.10
CA ARG A 261 -4.35 -20.64 9.08
C ARG A 261 -5.25 -20.02 8.01
N ASP A 262 -6.09 -20.82 7.41
CA ASP A 262 -7.10 -20.30 6.48
C ASP A 262 -8.11 -19.42 7.24
N ILE A 263 -7.99 -18.11 7.06
CA ILE A 263 -8.89 -17.12 7.66
C ILE A 263 -10.20 -17.03 6.87
N SER A 264 -10.19 -17.41 5.59
CA SER A 264 -11.37 -17.48 4.73
C SER A 264 -12.34 -18.60 5.13
N LYS A 265 -11.84 -19.62 5.86
CA LYS A 265 -12.58 -20.83 6.25
C LYS A 265 -13.05 -21.66 5.05
N GLY A 266 -12.24 -21.76 4.03
CA GLY A 266 -12.53 -22.51 2.81
C GLY A 266 -13.46 -21.78 1.84
N ALA A 267 -13.53 -20.45 1.93
CA ALA A 267 -14.39 -19.67 1.03
C ALA A 267 -14.01 -19.89 -0.44
N SER A 268 -15.01 -20.09 -1.27
CA SER A 268 -14.85 -20.13 -2.74
C SER A 268 -14.51 -18.74 -3.29
N MET A 269 -14.08 -18.67 -4.54
CA MET A 269 -13.81 -17.39 -5.20
C MET A 269 -15.05 -16.48 -5.23
N GLU A 270 -16.24 -17.07 -5.47
CA GLU A 270 -17.51 -16.33 -5.48
C GLU A 270 -17.88 -15.82 -4.08
N GLU A 271 -17.50 -16.53 -3.03
CA GLU A 271 -17.70 -16.08 -1.65
C GLU A 271 -16.74 -14.96 -1.29
N LEU A 272 -15.48 -15.04 -1.73
CA LEU A 272 -14.52 -13.94 -1.58
C LEU A 272 -14.98 -12.69 -2.33
N ASP A 273 -15.47 -12.84 -3.56
CA ASP A 273 -16.00 -11.73 -4.36
C ASP A 273 -17.21 -11.08 -3.67
N ARG A 274 -18.14 -11.87 -3.16
CA ARG A 274 -19.28 -11.35 -2.39
C ARG A 274 -18.83 -10.60 -1.12
N ASP A 275 -17.86 -11.15 -0.40
CA ASP A 275 -17.30 -10.50 0.79
C ASP A 275 -16.65 -9.16 0.47
N ALA A 276 -15.94 -9.07 -0.64
CA ALA A 276 -15.33 -7.82 -1.11
C ALA A 276 -16.39 -6.78 -1.48
N ALA A 277 -17.42 -7.18 -2.24
CA ALA A 277 -18.53 -6.30 -2.63
C ALA A 277 -19.33 -5.77 -1.42
N GLU A 278 -19.66 -6.63 -0.46
CA GLU A 278 -20.35 -6.24 0.77
C GLU A 278 -19.49 -5.29 1.63
N SER A 279 -18.17 -5.49 1.63
CA SER A 279 -17.23 -4.66 2.41
C SER A 279 -17.07 -3.27 1.81
N VAL A 280 -16.94 -3.14 0.48
CA VAL A 280 -16.87 -1.81 -0.15
C VAL A 280 -18.18 -1.05 -0.01
N ALA A 281 -19.33 -1.73 -0.10
CA ALA A 281 -20.64 -1.12 0.15
C ALA A 281 -20.75 -0.61 1.60
N PHE A 282 -20.26 -1.40 2.57
CA PHE A 282 -20.21 -1.01 3.97
C PHE A 282 -19.33 0.24 4.17
N LEU A 283 -18.11 0.27 3.60
CA LEU A 283 -17.19 1.42 3.70
C LEU A 283 -17.83 2.68 3.10
N ARG A 284 -18.43 2.59 1.91
CA ARG A 284 -19.13 3.73 1.28
C ARG A 284 -20.23 4.30 2.18
N ASN A 285 -21.03 3.44 2.82
CA ASN A 285 -22.07 3.86 3.73
C ASN A 285 -21.51 4.47 5.04
N MET A 286 -20.41 3.94 5.54
CA MET A 286 -19.80 4.41 6.80
C MET A 286 -19.09 5.76 6.63
N MET A 287 -18.49 6.00 5.46
CA MET A 287 -17.69 7.19 5.17
C MET A 287 -18.51 8.37 4.62
N GLN A 288 -19.81 8.16 4.33
CA GLN A 288 -20.75 9.25 3.98
C GLN A 288 -21.09 10.06 5.24
#